data_70d46f6f67e56237a3fa80c4a1ee3cbc
#
_entry.id   70d46f6f67e56237a3fa80c4a1ee3cbc
#
_cell.length_a   1.000
_cell.length_b   1.000
_cell.length_c   1.000
_cell.angle_alpha   90.00
_cell.angle_beta   90.00
_cell.angle_gamma   90.00
#
_symmetry.space_group_name_H-M   'P 1'
#
loop_
_entity.id
_entity.type
_entity.pdbx_description
1 polymer ?
#
loop_
_entity_poly.entity_id
_entity_poly.type
_entity_poly.pdbx_seq_one_letter_code
_entity_poly.pdbx_strand_id
1 'polypeptide(L)'
;MSEPLVAERRLAVVGAGPRGVMLLERILARLEGAAPDAHPRRLRIDVVDPYPPGPGRVWRTDQSELYLMNTPAFFPTACAADNPGLRPSTAAQTFDQWRRVHPEASLGVRRHQYPARAVYGRYLRHLYKDVVAGLRARPEVAEVVEHRAEATALHPRPDGGARLELRDADGAVAALDADAVVLCLGHQPAELSPGQNRMAAAARGRDELHYQGPQIPSDVDWETVEAGADVLVRGMGLNAFDLLAQLTQGRGGVYRRTGDGPGRALRYEPSGDEPRLHLMSRRGIPYLPKAEVDAFVPRGVTLSYLSDAAVDALAARHGALDLAEHLWPLLHRDVVRHYYATLVRAQPEILGGPVEARRFLGELVGQLEEAGRGAPVTSAHAEELLQRYAPGRRFLDILAYGSPFEDAVFASHEDYQRAVADLMEQACVEAALGEESPFMMAVGALHAGRLRIKAWIAEGRIAEASRIRDVQGWFEPLVEGLASGPPLWRVEQMLAVHRAGLLTWAGPAPVVEAE
;
A
#
# COMPACT_ATOMS: atom_id res chain seq x y z
N MET A 1 -6.15 53.79 -24.13
CA MET A 1 -6.97 52.56 -24.30
C MET A 1 -6.58 51.66 -23.15
N SER A 2 -7.44 51.50 -22.13
CA SER A 2 -7.22 50.54 -21.05
C SER A 2 -7.37 49.15 -21.64
N GLU A 3 -6.32 48.30 -21.46
CA GLU A 3 -6.43 46.86 -21.76
C GLU A 3 -7.68 46.29 -21.07
N PRO A 4 -8.46 45.45 -21.76
CA PRO A 4 -9.60 44.82 -21.12
C PRO A 4 -9.09 43.99 -19.92
N LEU A 5 -9.66 44.24 -18.74
CA LEU A 5 -9.42 43.46 -17.53
C LEU A 5 -9.73 42.00 -17.85
N VAL A 6 -8.70 41.20 -18.05
CA VAL A 6 -8.84 39.75 -18.23
C VAL A 6 -9.44 39.15 -16.95
N ALA A 7 -10.61 38.54 -17.04
CA ALA A 7 -11.29 37.99 -15.89
C ALA A 7 -10.41 36.91 -15.22
N GLU A 8 -10.12 37.10 -13.94
CA GLU A 8 -9.35 36.13 -13.13
C GLU A 8 -10.28 35.05 -12.58
N ARG A 9 -9.81 33.79 -12.55
CA ARG A 9 -10.47 32.68 -11.88
C ARG A 9 -9.56 32.17 -10.79
N ARG A 10 -10.12 31.94 -9.61
CA ARG A 10 -9.39 31.49 -8.44
C ARG A 10 -9.67 30.03 -8.16
N LEU A 11 -8.59 29.19 -8.17
CA LEU A 11 -8.59 27.80 -7.79
C LEU A 11 -7.89 27.64 -6.44
N ALA A 12 -8.58 27.12 -5.44
CA ALA A 12 -7.97 26.71 -4.19
C ALA A 12 -7.68 25.20 -4.19
N VAL A 13 -6.43 24.81 -3.88
CA VAL A 13 -5.99 23.43 -3.71
C VAL A 13 -5.71 23.22 -2.23
N VAL A 14 -6.57 22.46 -1.55
CA VAL A 14 -6.44 22.16 -0.13
C VAL A 14 -5.72 20.82 0.04
N GLY A 15 -4.51 20.88 0.57
CA GLY A 15 -3.57 19.77 0.65
C GLY A 15 -2.53 19.79 -0.46
N ALA A 16 -1.28 20.09 -0.10
CA ALA A 16 -0.12 20.17 -1.00
C ALA A 16 0.80 18.94 -0.89
N GLY A 17 0.30 17.81 -0.39
CA GLY A 17 0.97 16.52 -0.44
C GLY A 17 0.99 15.93 -1.85
N PRO A 18 1.33 14.63 -2.03
CA PRO A 18 1.49 14.02 -3.35
C PRO A 18 0.31 14.24 -4.31
N ARG A 19 -0.94 14.19 -3.81
CA ARG A 19 -2.13 14.44 -4.64
C ARG A 19 -2.21 15.87 -5.15
N GLY A 20 -1.90 16.85 -4.27
CA GLY A 20 -1.83 18.26 -4.68
C GLY A 20 -0.72 18.49 -5.70
N VAL A 21 0.45 17.90 -5.52
CA VAL A 21 1.56 17.94 -6.50
C VAL A 21 1.14 17.37 -7.84
N MET A 22 0.50 16.18 -7.84
CA MET A 22 0.01 15.54 -9.07
C MET A 22 -1.04 16.41 -9.78
N LEU A 23 -1.96 17.02 -9.05
CA LEU A 23 -2.96 17.94 -9.61
C LEU A 23 -2.28 19.14 -10.27
N LEU A 24 -1.37 19.81 -9.58
CA LEU A 24 -0.65 20.97 -10.10
C LEU A 24 0.19 20.63 -11.33
N GLU A 25 0.84 19.45 -11.33
CA GLU A 25 1.58 18.93 -12.49
C GLU A 25 0.66 18.68 -13.68
N ARG A 26 -0.55 18.14 -13.46
CA ARG A 26 -1.56 17.95 -14.52
C ARG A 26 -2.07 19.29 -15.07
N ILE A 27 -2.25 20.31 -14.22
CA ILE A 27 -2.62 21.65 -14.65
C ILE A 27 -1.51 22.24 -15.54
N LEU A 28 -0.26 22.16 -15.10
CA LEU A 28 0.90 22.62 -15.89
C LEU A 28 0.95 21.92 -17.26
N ALA A 29 0.88 20.59 -17.29
CA ALA A 29 0.92 19.83 -18.54
C ALA A 29 -0.23 20.19 -19.50
N ARG A 30 -1.42 20.51 -18.96
CA ARG A 30 -2.57 20.95 -19.74
C ARG A 30 -2.36 22.31 -20.35
N LEU A 31 -1.83 23.26 -19.56
CA LEU A 31 -1.52 24.61 -20.04
C LEU A 31 -0.41 24.57 -21.11
N GLU A 32 0.61 23.76 -20.93
CA GLU A 32 1.69 23.57 -21.92
C GLU A 32 1.19 22.95 -23.24
N GLY A 33 0.12 22.17 -23.21
CA GLY A 33 -0.48 21.52 -24.37
C GLY A 33 -1.58 22.32 -25.06
N ALA A 34 -2.04 23.43 -24.44
CA ALA A 34 -3.10 24.25 -24.98
C ALA A 34 -2.57 25.25 -26.03
N ALA A 35 -3.43 25.62 -27.01
CA ALA A 35 -3.12 26.72 -27.92
C ALA A 35 -3.06 28.05 -27.17
N PRO A 36 -2.18 28.99 -27.55
CA PRO A 36 -1.97 30.26 -26.83
C PRO A 36 -3.22 31.05 -26.53
N ASP A 37 -4.22 30.98 -27.40
CA ASP A 37 -5.48 31.75 -27.29
C ASP A 37 -6.65 30.96 -26.68
N ALA A 38 -6.40 29.74 -26.19
CA ALA A 38 -7.46 28.85 -25.69
C ALA A 38 -8.07 29.27 -24.35
N HIS A 39 -7.42 30.21 -23.60
CA HIS A 39 -7.84 30.60 -22.26
C HIS A 39 -7.98 32.12 -22.13
N PRO A 40 -9.20 32.67 -22.28
CA PRO A 40 -9.44 34.12 -22.16
C PRO A 40 -9.42 34.63 -20.72
N ARG A 41 -9.08 33.76 -19.73
CA ARG A 41 -9.07 34.09 -18.30
C ARG A 41 -7.75 33.65 -17.68
N ARG A 42 -7.22 34.50 -16.77
CA ARG A 42 -6.04 34.16 -16.00
C ARG A 42 -6.41 33.34 -14.76
N LEU A 43 -5.60 32.35 -14.42
CA LEU A 43 -5.80 31.48 -13.29
C LEU A 43 -4.95 31.95 -12.10
N ARG A 44 -5.57 32.23 -10.97
CA ARG A 44 -4.91 32.34 -9.67
C ARG A 44 -5.04 31.00 -8.96
N ILE A 45 -3.94 30.48 -8.43
CA ILE A 45 -3.89 29.20 -7.71
C ILE A 45 -3.49 29.49 -6.26
N ASP A 46 -4.36 29.19 -5.32
CA ASP A 46 -4.10 29.25 -3.90
C ASP A 46 -3.87 27.82 -3.36
N VAL A 47 -2.67 27.54 -2.85
CA VAL A 47 -2.28 26.23 -2.30
C VAL A 47 -2.29 26.32 -0.79
N VAL A 48 -3.11 25.51 -0.13
CA VAL A 48 -3.33 25.54 1.32
C VAL A 48 -2.85 24.24 1.94
N ASP A 49 -1.86 24.30 2.83
CA ASP A 49 -1.37 23.15 3.59
C ASP A 49 -0.64 23.62 4.86
N PRO A 50 -0.94 23.08 6.05
CA PRO A 50 -0.20 23.42 7.27
C PRO A 50 1.24 22.87 7.27
N TYR A 51 1.53 21.87 6.43
CA TYR A 51 2.87 21.29 6.25
C TYR A 51 3.61 21.91 5.07
N PRO A 52 4.95 21.73 4.97
CA PRO A 52 5.70 22.15 3.78
C PRO A 52 5.13 21.51 2.51
N PRO A 53 4.83 22.31 1.46
CA PRO A 53 4.29 21.79 0.21
C PRO A 53 5.22 20.78 -0.46
N GLY A 54 4.63 19.79 -1.12
CA GLY A 54 5.26 18.66 -1.75
C GLY A 54 5.14 17.39 -0.89
N PRO A 55 5.87 17.27 0.22
CA PRO A 55 5.79 16.11 1.11
C PRO A 55 4.45 15.97 1.84
N GLY A 56 3.83 17.08 2.22
CA GLY A 56 2.68 17.08 3.12
C GLY A 56 3.02 16.42 4.47
N ARG A 57 1.99 15.92 5.16
CA ARG A 57 2.13 15.34 6.52
C ARG A 57 2.87 14.01 6.53
N VAL A 58 2.60 13.11 5.58
CA VAL A 58 3.08 11.71 5.61
C VAL A 58 4.55 11.58 5.20
N TRP A 59 4.98 12.39 4.23
CA TRP A 59 6.31 12.29 3.63
C TRP A 59 7.27 13.37 4.14
N ARG A 60 7.05 13.85 5.38
CA ARG A 60 7.90 14.88 5.98
C ARG A 60 9.38 14.52 5.86
N THR A 61 10.19 15.53 5.56
CA THR A 61 11.64 15.34 5.35
C THR A 61 12.45 15.28 6.65
N ASP A 62 11.82 15.59 7.77
CA ASP A 62 12.34 15.63 9.14
C ASP A 62 11.96 14.41 9.99
N GLN A 63 11.33 13.39 9.38
CA GLN A 63 11.02 12.14 10.06
C GLN A 63 12.19 11.15 10.05
N SER A 64 12.11 10.12 10.89
CA SER A 64 13.11 9.04 10.96
C SER A 64 13.35 8.36 9.62
N GLU A 65 14.60 8.12 9.28
CA GLU A 65 15.00 7.36 8.07
C GLU A 65 14.72 5.85 8.21
N LEU A 66 14.33 5.38 9.40
CA LEU A 66 13.89 4.01 9.62
C LEU A 66 12.49 3.76 9.03
N TYR A 67 11.69 4.79 8.79
CA TYR A 67 10.40 4.65 8.12
C TYR A 67 10.58 4.51 6.63
N LEU A 68 10.32 3.32 6.12
CA LEU A 68 10.52 3.01 4.72
C LEU A 68 9.24 3.09 3.90
N MET A 69 9.42 3.33 2.62
CA MET A 69 8.40 3.00 1.63
C MET A 69 8.24 1.48 1.52
N ASN A 70 7.08 1.03 1.11
CA ASN A 70 6.83 -0.37 0.80
C ASN A 70 6.98 -0.71 -0.69
N THR A 71 7.65 0.17 -1.42
CA THR A 71 7.94 0.02 -2.85
C THR A 71 9.40 0.36 -3.13
N PRO A 72 10.07 -0.39 -4.01
CA PRO A 72 11.44 -0.07 -4.42
C PRO A 72 11.50 1.25 -5.21
N ALA A 73 12.68 1.86 -5.25
CA ALA A 73 12.89 3.21 -5.78
C ALA A 73 12.54 3.39 -7.27
N PHE A 74 12.51 2.32 -8.06
CA PHE A 74 12.15 2.42 -9.48
C PHE A 74 10.65 2.66 -9.71
N PHE A 75 9.82 2.42 -8.71
CA PHE A 75 8.37 2.36 -8.89
C PHE A 75 7.63 3.67 -8.56
N PRO A 76 7.85 4.34 -7.40
CA PRO A 76 7.02 5.48 -7.01
C PRO A 76 7.27 6.69 -7.91
N THR A 77 6.19 7.36 -8.28
CA THR A 77 6.23 8.63 -8.99
C THR A 77 5.02 9.48 -8.62
N ALA A 78 5.17 10.79 -8.68
CA ALA A 78 4.07 11.75 -8.50
C ALA A 78 3.83 12.58 -9.78
N CYS A 79 4.16 12.03 -10.94
CA CYS A 79 3.93 12.64 -12.24
C CYS A 79 3.54 11.57 -13.28
N ALA A 80 3.09 12.01 -14.45
CA ALA A 80 2.61 11.13 -15.52
C ALA A 80 3.73 10.62 -16.46
N ALA A 81 4.99 10.72 -16.08
CA ALA A 81 6.14 10.52 -16.97
C ALA A 81 6.13 9.20 -17.77
N ASP A 82 5.60 8.12 -17.18
CA ASP A 82 5.59 6.79 -17.80
C ASP A 82 4.17 6.32 -18.22
N ASN A 83 3.18 7.22 -18.24
CA ASN A 83 1.82 6.88 -18.64
C ASN A 83 1.58 7.23 -20.11
N PRO A 84 1.39 6.24 -21.01
CA PRO A 84 1.22 6.49 -22.45
C PRO A 84 -0.05 7.28 -22.80
N GLY A 85 -1.06 7.29 -21.90
CA GLY A 85 -2.31 8.04 -22.08
C GLY A 85 -2.25 9.49 -21.59
N LEU A 86 -1.15 9.91 -20.96
CA LEU A 86 -1.03 11.24 -20.37
C LEU A 86 0.26 11.92 -20.82
N ARG A 87 0.13 13.14 -21.39
CA ARG A 87 1.29 13.96 -21.68
C ARG A 87 1.90 14.46 -20.36
N PRO A 88 3.19 14.22 -20.07
CA PRO A 88 3.86 14.80 -18.92
C PRO A 88 4.06 16.31 -19.11
N SER A 89 4.15 17.08 -18.01
CA SER A 89 4.65 18.45 -18.04
C SER A 89 6.17 18.51 -18.23
N THR A 90 6.71 19.68 -18.55
CA THR A 90 8.17 19.91 -18.62
C THR A 90 8.86 19.72 -17.27
N ALA A 91 8.13 19.86 -16.16
CA ALA A 91 8.62 19.63 -14.80
C ALA A 91 8.53 18.15 -14.37
N ALA A 92 7.89 17.29 -15.17
CA ALA A 92 7.67 15.90 -14.78
C ALA A 92 8.98 15.10 -14.71
N GLN A 93 9.25 14.54 -13.54
CA GLN A 93 10.41 13.68 -13.28
C GLN A 93 9.99 12.56 -12.34
N THR A 94 10.26 11.29 -12.71
CA THR A 94 10.02 10.16 -11.80
C THR A 94 11.01 10.17 -10.64
N PHE A 95 10.68 9.48 -9.54
CA PHE A 95 11.62 9.32 -8.43
C PHE A 95 12.92 8.62 -8.88
N ASP A 96 12.83 7.61 -9.77
CA ASP A 96 14.01 6.92 -10.30
C ASP A 96 14.91 7.84 -11.15
N GLN A 97 14.33 8.76 -11.92
CA GLN A 97 15.09 9.79 -12.63
C GLN A 97 15.73 10.79 -11.66
N TRP A 98 14.93 11.32 -10.72
CA TRP A 98 15.36 12.31 -9.75
C TRP A 98 16.54 11.81 -8.88
N ARG A 99 16.46 10.58 -8.33
CA ARG A 99 17.52 10.04 -7.47
C ARG A 99 18.86 9.87 -8.18
N ARG A 100 18.87 9.66 -9.51
CA ARG A 100 20.11 9.52 -10.30
C ARG A 100 20.87 10.84 -10.44
N VAL A 101 20.13 11.94 -10.52
CA VAL A 101 20.73 13.28 -10.69
C VAL A 101 20.91 14.02 -9.36
N HIS A 102 20.35 13.49 -8.25
CA HIS A 102 20.48 14.02 -6.91
C HIS A 102 20.96 12.96 -5.90
N PRO A 103 22.20 12.41 -6.07
CA PRO A 103 22.67 11.30 -5.24
C PRO A 103 22.77 11.65 -3.75
N GLU A 104 23.17 12.86 -3.39
CA GLU A 104 23.25 13.33 -2.00
C GLU A 104 21.84 13.42 -1.36
N ALA A 105 20.90 14.07 -2.03
CA ALA A 105 19.53 14.23 -1.53
C ALA A 105 18.78 12.89 -1.43
N SER A 106 19.11 11.92 -2.30
CA SER A 106 18.55 10.57 -2.29
C SER A 106 19.30 9.60 -1.38
N LEU A 107 20.35 10.04 -0.68
CA LEU A 107 21.22 9.19 0.15
C LEU A 107 21.80 8.00 -0.62
N GLY A 108 22.03 8.14 -1.92
CA GLY A 108 22.56 7.10 -2.78
C GLY A 108 21.65 5.88 -2.95
N VAL A 109 20.34 5.98 -2.65
CA VAL A 109 19.41 4.86 -2.77
C VAL A 109 19.45 4.26 -4.18
N ARG A 110 19.63 2.91 -4.25
CA ARG A 110 19.71 2.19 -5.53
C ARG A 110 18.34 1.81 -6.05
N ARG A 111 18.25 1.48 -7.34
CA ARG A 111 17.00 1.19 -8.06
C ARG A 111 16.04 0.21 -7.33
N HIS A 112 16.58 -0.88 -6.79
CA HIS A 112 15.80 -1.94 -6.14
C HIS A 112 15.74 -1.81 -4.62
N GLN A 113 16.35 -0.76 -4.05
CA GLN A 113 16.25 -0.49 -2.63
C GLN A 113 14.94 0.25 -2.29
N TYR A 114 14.49 0.03 -1.08
CA TYR A 114 13.30 0.70 -0.52
C TYR A 114 13.76 2.00 0.15
N PRO A 115 13.38 3.16 -0.39
CA PRO A 115 13.83 4.43 0.16
C PRO A 115 13.14 4.74 1.49
N ALA A 116 13.81 5.51 2.34
CA ALA A 116 13.16 6.14 3.48
C ALA A 116 12.05 7.10 3.00
N ARG A 117 10.96 7.21 3.76
CA ARG A 117 9.86 8.16 3.45
C ARG A 117 10.36 9.60 3.39
N ALA A 118 11.31 9.97 4.25
CA ALA A 118 11.95 11.30 4.22
C ALA A 118 12.65 11.58 2.88
N VAL A 119 13.30 10.57 2.28
CA VAL A 119 13.96 10.69 0.96
C VAL A 119 12.93 10.90 -0.15
N TYR A 120 11.84 10.14 -0.13
CA TYR A 120 10.74 10.37 -1.07
C TYR A 120 10.10 11.76 -0.89
N GLY A 121 10.02 12.24 0.35
CA GLY A 121 9.58 13.60 0.66
C GLY A 121 10.48 14.68 0.04
N ARG A 122 11.81 14.47 0.01
CA ARG A 122 12.74 15.39 -0.67
C ARG A 122 12.45 15.47 -2.17
N TYR A 123 12.17 14.34 -2.81
CA TYR A 123 11.72 14.29 -4.21
C TYR A 123 10.41 15.05 -4.42
N LEU A 124 9.41 14.81 -3.59
CA LEU A 124 8.11 15.51 -3.70
C LEU A 124 8.26 17.02 -3.55
N ARG A 125 9.11 17.47 -2.62
CA ARG A 125 9.43 18.89 -2.45
C ARG A 125 10.11 19.49 -3.67
N HIS A 126 11.03 18.75 -4.28
CA HIS A 126 11.71 19.16 -5.52
C HIS A 126 10.70 19.29 -6.67
N LEU A 127 9.95 18.23 -6.92
CA LEU A 127 8.91 18.21 -7.97
C LEU A 127 7.88 19.34 -7.79
N TYR A 128 7.42 19.59 -6.57
CA TYR A 128 6.51 20.68 -6.27
C TYR A 128 7.10 22.04 -6.67
N LYS A 129 8.35 22.31 -6.31
CA LYS A 129 9.02 23.56 -6.64
C LYS A 129 9.12 23.77 -8.15
N ASP A 130 9.50 22.74 -8.89
CA ASP A 130 9.63 22.81 -10.35
C ASP A 130 8.28 22.99 -11.04
N VAL A 131 7.25 22.31 -10.58
CA VAL A 131 5.86 22.47 -11.08
C VAL A 131 5.36 23.88 -10.82
N VAL A 132 5.56 24.43 -9.61
CA VAL A 132 5.12 25.80 -9.27
C VAL A 132 5.92 26.84 -10.07
N ALA A 133 7.21 26.64 -10.27
CA ALA A 133 8.01 27.50 -11.13
C ALA A 133 7.51 27.47 -12.58
N GLY A 134 7.20 26.30 -13.11
CA GLY A 134 6.59 26.14 -14.42
C GLY A 134 5.24 26.84 -14.54
N LEU A 135 4.36 26.70 -13.53
CA LEU A 135 3.05 27.40 -13.49
C LEU A 135 3.22 28.90 -13.46
N ARG A 136 4.11 29.44 -12.63
CA ARG A 136 4.39 30.89 -12.54
C ARG A 136 4.96 31.48 -13.84
N ALA A 137 5.61 30.67 -14.64
CA ALA A 137 6.14 31.08 -15.95
C ALA A 137 5.06 31.13 -17.05
N ARG A 138 3.85 30.62 -16.81
CA ARG A 138 2.77 30.59 -17.80
C ARG A 138 2.01 31.92 -17.83
N PRO A 139 1.76 32.53 -19.03
CA PRO A 139 0.99 33.76 -19.14
C PRO A 139 -0.49 33.58 -18.70
N GLU A 140 -1.02 32.34 -18.77
CA GLU A 140 -2.37 32.00 -18.33
C GLU A 140 -2.50 31.96 -16.80
N VAL A 141 -1.39 31.93 -16.06
CA VAL A 141 -1.37 31.94 -14.59
C VAL A 141 -1.08 33.34 -14.09
N ALA A 142 -2.02 33.89 -13.32
CA ALA A 142 -1.87 35.23 -12.71
C ALA A 142 -0.89 35.16 -11.53
N GLU A 143 -1.09 34.20 -10.66
CA GLU A 143 -0.32 34.02 -9.44
C GLU A 143 -0.46 32.59 -8.88
N VAL A 144 0.56 32.11 -8.16
CA VAL A 144 0.49 30.92 -7.30
C VAL A 144 0.87 31.35 -5.89
N VAL A 145 -0.10 31.29 -4.96
CA VAL A 145 0.05 31.70 -3.56
C VAL A 145 0.04 30.47 -2.65
N GLU A 146 0.98 30.40 -1.73
CA GLU A 146 1.07 29.34 -0.73
C GLU A 146 0.59 29.85 0.63
N HIS A 147 -0.39 29.15 1.23
CA HIS A 147 -0.95 29.44 2.54
C HIS A 147 -0.51 28.34 3.52
N ARG A 148 0.32 28.71 4.50
CA ARG A 148 0.77 27.82 5.61
C ARG A 148 -0.32 27.78 6.68
N ALA A 149 -1.46 27.14 6.34
CA ALA A 149 -2.64 27.11 7.17
C ALA A 149 -3.44 25.82 6.96
N GLU A 150 -4.21 25.45 7.94
CA GLU A 150 -5.21 24.40 7.87
C GLU A 150 -6.54 25.00 7.36
N ALA A 151 -7.16 24.36 6.37
CA ALA A 151 -8.53 24.67 5.98
C ALA A 151 -9.50 23.97 6.95
N THR A 152 -10.18 24.74 7.80
CA THR A 152 -11.03 24.20 8.87
C THR A 152 -12.50 24.10 8.47
N ALA A 153 -12.94 24.91 7.51
CA ALA A 153 -14.31 24.88 6.99
C ALA A 153 -14.37 25.31 5.52
N LEU A 154 -15.41 24.84 4.82
CA LEU A 154 -15.74 25.22 3.45
C LEU A 154 -17.24 25.54 3.38
N HIS A 155 -17.57 26.74 2.95
CA HIS A 155 -18.94 27.23 2.81
C HIS A 155 -19.23 27.56 1.34
N PRO A 156 -20.28 26.98 0.73
CA PRO A 156 -20.74 27.39 -0.60
C PRO A 156 -21.12 28.90 -0.63
N ARG A 157 -20.81 29.59 -1.73
CA ARG A 157 -21.17 30.98 -1.94
C ARG A 157 -22.41 31.10 -2.82
N PRO A 158 -23.31 32.07 -2.58
CA PRO A 158 -24.52 32.25 -3.39
C PRO A 158 -24.25 32.60 -4.87
N ASP A 159 -23.12 33.24 -5.17
CA ASP A 159 -22.66 33.60 -6.51
C ASP A 159 -21.87 32.50 -7.23
N GLY A 160 -21.80 31.32 -6.63
CA GLY A 160 -20.97 30.20 -7.05
C GLY A 160 -19.58 30.20 -6.40
N GLY A 161 -18.89 29.04 -6.45
CA GLY A 161 -17.64 28.83 -5.74
C GLY A 161 -17.82 28.59 -4.24
N ALA A 162 -16.76 28.82 -3.46
CA ALA A 162 -16.75 28.57 -2.02
C ALA A 162 -15.87 29.57 -1.26
N ARG A 163 -16.16 29.71 0.03
CA ARG A 163 -15.33 30.39 1.02
C ARG A 163 -14.69 29.34 1.93
N LEU A 164 -13.38 29.36 2.02
CA LEU A 164 -12.60 28.57 2.96
C LEU A 164 -12.29 29.40 4.21
N GLU A 165 -12.38 28.75 5.37
CA GLU A 165 -11.79 29.27 6.61
C GLU A 165 -10.42 28.63 6.79
N LEU A 166 -9.40 29.47 6.97
CA LEU A 166 -8.01 29.04 7.14
C LEU A 166 -7.55 29.39 8.56
N ARG A 167 -6.84 28.46 9.20
CA ARG A 167 -6.22 28.69 10.51
C ARG A 167 -4.73 28.41 10.38
N ASP A 168 -3.91 29.38 10.73
CA ASP A 168 -2.45 29.20 10.77
C ASP A 168 -1.97 28.54 12.08
N ALA A 169 -0.65 28.33 12.20
CA ALA A 169 -0.05 27.70 13.37
C ALA A 169 -0.20 28.52 14.67
N ASP A 170 -0.36 29.83 14.54
CA ASP A 170 -0.55 30.75 15.68
C ASP A 170 -2.03 30.88 16.08
N GLY A 171 -2.93 30.19 15.36
CA GLY A 171 -4.37 30.19 15.58
C GLY A 171 -5.10 31.35 14.91
N ALA A 172 -4.42 32.19 14.12
CA ALA A 172 -5.07 33.28 13.41
C ALA A 172 -5.97 32.73 12.28
N VAL A 173 -7.17 33.28 12.18
CA VAL A 173 -8.19 32.88 11.20
C VAL A 173 -8.25 33.85 10.05
N ALA A 174 -8.22 33.32 8.83
CA ALA A 174 -8.40 34.09 7.59
C ALA A 174 -9.46 33.44 6.71
N ALA A 175 -10.06 34.19 5.80
CA ALA A 175 -10.99 33.69 4.81
C ALA A 175 -10.38 33.77 3.41
N LEU A 176 -10.61 32.71 2.60
CA LEU A 176 -10.18 32.62 1.21
C LEU A 176 -11.40 32.32 0.33
N ASP A 177 -11.77 33.24 -0.56
CA ASP A 177 -12.81 32.99 -1.57
C ASP A 177 -12.19 32.38 -2.82
N ALA A 178 -12.80 31.32 -3.36
CA ALA A 178 -12.39 30.66 -4.58
C ALA A 178 -13.57 30.34 -5.50
N ASP A 179 -13.34 30.34 -6.82
CA ASP A 179 -14.34 29.91 -7.81
C ASP A 179 -14.46 28.40 -7.86
N ALA A 180 -13.36 27.69 -7.57
CA ALA A 180 -13.32 26.23 -7.47
C ALA A 180 -12.37 25.81 -6.34
N VAL A 181 -12.71 24.72 -5.66
CA VAL A 181 -11.88 24.11 -4.60
C VAL A 181 -11.65 22.65 -4.91
N VAL A 182 -10.40 22.22 -4.84
CA VAL A 182 -10.03 20.81 -4.93
C VAL A 182 -9.47 20.33 -3.58
N LEU A 183 -10.13 19.34 -3.00
CA LEU A 183 -9.77 18.76 -1.70
C LEU A 183 -8.80 17.58 -1.88
N CYS A 184 -7.54 17.79 -1.54
CA CYS A 184 -6.46 16.78 -1.55
C CYS A 184 -6.05 16.39 -0.12
N LEU A 185 -7.02 16.17 0.77
CA LEU A 185 -6.88 16.16 2.23
C LEU A 185 -5.95 15.06 2.78
N GLY A 186 -5.71 13.97 2.03
CA GLY A 186 -4.90 12.86 2.54
C GLY A 186 -5.62 12.07 3.66
N HIS A 187 -4.85 11.64 4.66
CA HIS A 187 -5.38 10.95 5.83
C HIS A 187 -5.98 11.93 6.83
N GLN A 188 -7.27 11.78 7.09
CA GLN A 188 -7.97 12.55 8.10
C GLN A 188 -8.02 11.77 9.43
N PRO A 189 -8.01 12.46 10.59
CA PRO A 189 -8.32 11.83 11.86
C PRO A 189 -9.72 11.20 11.81
N ALA A 190 -9.84 9.98 12.31
CA ALA A 190 -11.12 9.31 12.48
C ALA A 190 -11.50 9.28 13.97
N GLU A 191 -12.78 9.27 14.25
CA GLU A 191 -13.25 9.00 15.60
C GLU A 191 -12.82 7.61 16.06
N LEU A 192 -12.46 7.49 17.32
CA LEU A 192 -12.11 6.21 17.91
C LEU A 192 -13.33 5.30 17.94
N SER A 193 -13.15 4.04 17.56
CA SER A 193 -14.18 3.02 17.70
C SER A 193 -14.57 2.83 19.19
N PRO A 194 -15.72 2.24 19.51
CA PRO A 194 -16.11 1.98 20.90
C PRO A 194 -15.07 1.20 21.71
N GLY A 195 -14.38 0.23 21.07
CA GLY A 195 -13.27 -0.51 21.70
C GLY A 195 -12.05 0.38 21.99
N GLN A 196 -11.66 1.22 21.04
CA GLN A 196 -10.55 2.17 21.20
C GLN A 196 -10.86 3.22 22.27
N ASN A 197 -12.11 3.71 22.32
CA ASN A 197 -12.55 4.63 23.37
C ASN A 197 -12.49 3.99 24.77
N ARG A 198 -12.84 2.70 24.91
CA ARG A 198 -12.68 1.99 26.19
C ARG A 198 -11.22 1.92 26.63
N MET A 199 -10.31 1.58 25.71
CA MET A 199 -8.86 1.54 26.01
C MET A 199 -8.33 2.93 26.41
N ALA A 200 -8.69 3.96 25.66
CA ALA A 200 -8.32 5.34 25.99
C ALA A 200 -8.89 5.80 27.34
N ALA A 201 -10.11 5.36 27.68
CA ALA A 201 -10.71 5.68 28.98
C ALA A 201 -10.02 4.93 30.13
N ALA A 202 -9.64 3.68 29.93
CA ALA A 202 -8.93 2.88 30.92
C ALA A 202 -7.53 3.44 31.25
N ALA A 203 -6.85 4.03 30.27
CA ALA A 203 -5.54 4.66 30.48
C ALA A 203 -5.61 6.05 31.17
N ARG A 204 -6.78 6.69 31.20
CA ARG A 204 -6.90 8.02 31.79
C ARG A 204 -6.70 7.98 33.33
N GLY A 205 -5.74 8.75 33.81
CA GLY A 205 -5.45 8.86 35.23
C GLY A 205 -4.71 7.66 35.83
N ARG A 206 -4.11 6.84 34.99
CA ARG A 206 -3.25 5.71 35.36
C ARG A 206 -1.86 5.96 34.80
N ASP A 207 -0.89 6.23 35.63
CA ASP A 207 0.50 6.50 35.21
C ASP A 207 1.18 5.23 34.63
N GLU A 208 0.71 4.05 35.07
CA GLU A 208 1.24 2.75 34.64
C GLU A 208 0.67 2.26 33.29
N LEU A 209 -0.34 2.96 32.75
CA LEU A 209 -1.02 2.51 31.52
C LEU A 209 -1.08 3.62 30.47
N HIS A 210 -0.34 3.45 29.39
CA HIS A 210 -0.34 4.36 28.26
C HIS A 210 -1.16 3.80 27.10
N TYR A 211 -2.03 4.60 26.49
CA TYR A 211 -2.77 4.25 25.28
C TYR A 211 -2.45 5.21 24.14
N GLN A 212 -1.82 4.68 23.10
CA GLN A 212 -1.60 5.37 21.83
C GLN A 212 -2.70 4.99 20.84
N GLY A 213 -3.53 5.95 20.45
CA GLY A 213 -4.56 5.76 19.40
C GLY A 213 -3.96 5.57 18.02
N PRO A 214 -4.80 5.20 17.02
CA PRO A 214 -4.35 5.06 15.63
C PRO A 214 -3.76 6.36 15.09
N GLN A 215 -2.49 6.33 14.67
CA GLN A 215 -1.78 7.47 14.12
C GLN A 215 -0.79 7.03 13.03
N ILE A 216 -0.28 8.02 12.28
CA ILE A 216 0.87 7.82 11.40
C ILE A 216 2.11 7.66 12.30
N PRO A 217 2.98 6.66 12.09
CA PRO A 217 4.13 6.40 12.96
C PRO A 217 5.04 7.61 13.20
N SER A 218 5.15 8.52 12.23
CA SER A 218 5.93 9.75 12.36
C SER A 218 5.29 10.82 13.25
N ASP A 219 4.06 10.63 13.69
CA ASP A 219 3.35 11.55 14.60
C ASP A 219 3.30 11.03 16.05
N VAL A 220 3.84 9.82 16.27
CA VAL A 220 3.91 9.20 17.60
C VAL A 220 5.20 9.62 18.30
N ASP A 221 5.08 10.04 19.55
CA ASP A 221 6.22 10.23 20.44
C ASP A 221 6.63 8.89 21.05
N TRP A 222 7.64 8.25 20.47
CA TRP A 222 8.15 6.95 20.89
C TRP A 222 8.99 7.01 22.16
N GLU A 223 9.41 8.19 22.61
CA GLU A 223 10.14 8.38 23.87
C GLU A 223 9.25 8.11 25.09
N THR A 224 7.93 8.17 24.92
CA THR A 224 6.96 7.82 25.97
C THR A 224 6.91 6.31 26.28
N VAL A 225 7.50 5.47 25.46
CA VAL A 225 7.59 4.02 25.69
C VAL A 225 8.86 3.72 26.49
N GLU A 226 8.73 3.28 27.71
CA GLU A 226 9.86 2.98 28.60
C GLU A 226 10.63 1.72 28.17
N ALA A 227 11.91 1.67 28.52
CA ALA A 227 12.74 0.48 28.34
C ALA A 227 12.17 -0.69 29.16
N GLY A 228 12.10 -1.88 28.55
CA GLY A 228 11.57 -3.08 29.20
C GLY A 228 10.06 -3.12 29.42
N ALA A 229 9.32 -2.06 29.05
CA ALA A 229 7.85 -2.06 29.13
C ALA A 229 7.23 -3.13 28.23
N ASP A 230 6.05 -3.64 28.60
CA ASP A 230 5.24 -4.52 27.76
C ASP A 230 4.33 -3.69 26.87
N VAL A 231 4.47 -3.82 25.54
CA VAL A 231 3.73 -3.05 24.54
C VAL A 231 2.83 -3.95 23.72
N LEU A 232 1.51 -3.78 23.88
CA LEU A 232 0.51 -4.48 23.06
C LEU A 232 0.30 -3.73 21.74
N VAL A 233 0.64 -4.35 20.61
CA VAL A 233 0.55 -3.75 19.28
C VAL A 233 -0.64 -4.34 18.52
N ARG A 234 -1.70 -3.54 18.32
CA ARG A 234 -2.91 -3.95 17.58
C ARG A 234 -2.78 -3.61 16.11
N GLY A 235 -2.49 -4.63 15.32
CA GLY A 235 -2.26 -4.57 13.88
C GLY A 235 -0.87 -5.02 13.51
N MET A 236 -0.77 -5.91 12.53
CA MET A 236 0.49 -6.47 12.03
C MET A 236 0.71 -6.15 10.54
N GLY A 237 0.18 -4.98 10.10
CA GLY A 237 0.44 -4.42 8.78
C GLY A 237 1.72 -3.57 8.75
N LEU A 238 1.86 -2.72 7.75
CA LEU A 238 3.10 -1.96 7.50
C LEU A 238 3.55 -1.08 8.68
N ASN A 239 2.61 -0.46 9.40
CA ASN A 239 2.94 0.38 10.55
C ASN A 239 3.59 -0.40 11.71
N ALA A 240 3.28 -1.70 11.84
CA ALA A 240 3.94 -2.53 12.85
C ALA A 240 5.45 -2.70 12.56
N PHE A 241 5.84 -2.74 11.29
CA PHE A 241 7.26 -2.80 10.89
C PHE A 241 7.98 -1.46 11.13
N ASP A 242 7.28 -0.33 10.98
CA ASP A 242 7.84 0.98 11.30
C ASP A 242 8.04 1.13 12.82
N LEU A 243 7.04 0.74 13.63
CA LEU A 243 7.10 0.68 15.07
C LEU A 243 8.24 -0.22 15.55
N LEU A 244 8.33 -1.43 14.98
CA LEU A 244 9.40 -2.37 15.30
C LEU A 244 10.78 -1.74 15.04
N ALA A 245 10.98 -1.12 13.89
CA ALA A 245 12.25 -0.49 13.56
C ALA A 245 12.61 0.64 14.53
N GLN A 246 11.63 1.46 14.92
CA GLN A 246 11.82 2.59 15.83
C GLN A 246 12.14 2.12 17.26
N LEU A 247 11.43 1.11 17.75
CA LEU A 247 11.58 0.59 19.12
C LEU A 247 12.72 -0.45 19.27
N THR A 248 13.42 -0.78 18.18
CA THR A 248 14.59 -1.68 18.19
C THR A 248 15.84 -0.96 17.70
N GLN A 249 16.02 -0.88 16.38
CA GLN A 249 17.17 -0.19 15.77
C GLN A 249 17.23 1.30 16.16
N GLY A 250 16.09 1.97 16.27
CA GLY A 250 16.00 3.36 16.71
C GLY A 250 16.46 3.56 18.16
N ARG A 251 16.49 2.51 18.97
CA ARG A 251 17.00 2.47 20.35
C ARG A 251 18.41 1.89 20.49
N GLY A 252 19.14 1.79 19.38
CA GLY A 252 20.54 1.37 19.37
C GLY A 252 20.78 -0.12 19.21
N GLY A 253 19.75 -0.96 19.12
CA GLY A 253 19.90 -2.37 18.81
C GLY A 253 20.43 -2.62 17.40
N VAL A 254 21.17 -3.70 17.20
CA VAL A 254 21.94 -3.95 15.98
C VAL A 254 21.57 -5.30 15.34
N TYR A 255 21.33 -5.28 14.04
CA TYR A 255 21.16 -6.50 13.25
C TYR A 255 22.50 -6.95 12.67
N ARG A 256 22.87 -8.20 12.93
CA ARG A 256 24.07 -8.85 12.38
C ARG A 256 23.67 -9.92 11.37
N ARG A 257 24.29 -9.91 10.20
CA ARG A 257 24.10 -10.98 9.22
C ARG A 257 24.86 -12.23 9.67
N THR A 258 24.15 -13.37 9.71
CA THR A 258 24.72 -14.66 10.10
C THR A 258 25.11 -15.53 8.89
N GLY A 259 24.72 -15.12 7.69
CA GLY A 259 25.07 -15.80 6.44
C GLY A 259 24.10 -16.88 5.97
N ASP A 260 23.16 -17.28 6.78
CA ASP A 260 22.26 -18.41 6.47
C ASP A 260 20.97 -17.91 5.79
N GLY A 261 20.59 -18.47 4.73
CA GLY A 261 19.46 -18.23 3.83
C GLY A 261 18.28 -17.29 4.25
N PRO A 262 17.31 -17.05 3.36
CA PRO A 262 16.18 -16.16 3.65
C PRO A 262 15.42 -16.58 4.92
N GLY A 263 14.98 -15.59 5.70
CA GLY A 263 14.26 -15.79 6.97
C GLY A 263 15.16 -16.03 8.18
N ARG A 264 16.39 -16.50 7.98
CA ARG A 264 17.37 -16.80 9.04
C ARG A 264 18.66 -15.99 8.94
N ALA A 265 18.75 -15.10 7.96
CA ALA A 265 19.97 -14.37 7.63
C ALA A 265 20.39 -13.34 8.70
N LEU A 266 19.54 -13.02 9.68
CA LEU A 266 19.79 -11.98 10.67
C LEU A 266 19.72 -12.52 12.10
N ARG A 267 20.64 -12.02 12.94
CA ARG A 267 20.58 -12.06 14.40
C ARG A 267 20.41 -10.63 14.92
N TYR A 268 19.60 -10.45 15.94
CA TYR A 268 19.44 -9.18 16.64
C TYR A 268 20.25 -9.17 17.94
N GLU A 269 20.99 -8.08 18.16
CA GLU A 269 21.74 -7.80 19.39
C GLU A 269 21.06 -6.60 20.08
N PRO A 270 20.34 -6.84 21.20
CA PRO A 270 19.66 -5.78 21.92
C PRO A 270 20.62 -4.75 22.51
N SER A 271 20.17 -3.49 22.60
CA SER A 271 20.85 -2.42 23.34
C SER A 271 20.57 -2.50 24.84
N GLY A 272 19.42 -3.04 25.22
CA GLY A 272 18.87 -3.02 26.58
C GLY A 272 17.79 -1.97 26.80
N ASP A 273 17.57 -1.08 25.82
CA ASP A 273 16.56 -0.01 25.89
C ASP A 273 15.25 -0.37 25.16
N GLU A 274 15.16 -1.59 24.63
CA GLU A 274 13.97 -2.05 23.92
C GLU A 274 12.83 -2.40 24.88
N PRO A 275 11.57 -2.14 24.52
CA PRO A 275 10.41 -2.74 25.16
C PRO A 275 10.20 -4.19 24.69
N ARG A 276 9.34 -4.93 25.39
CA ARG A 276 8.81 -6.22 24.91
C ARG A 276 7.55 -5.99 24.08
N LEU A 277 7.55 -6.49 22.84
CA LEU A 277 6.47 -6.26 21.88
C LEU A 277 5.54 -7.49 21.79
N HIS A 278 4.24 -7.28 21.98
CA HIS A 278 3.21 -8.31 21.85
C HIS A 278 2.29 -7.94 20.67
N LEU A 279 2.53 -8.53 19.51
CA LEU A 279 1.83 -8.18 18.28
C LEU A 279 0.55 -9.02 18.12
N MET A 280 -0.52 -8.38 17.66
CA MET A 280 -1.81 -9.05 17.45
C MET A 280 -2.54 -8.53 16.22
N SER A 281 -3.30 -9.40 15.57
CA SER A 281 -4.22 -9.02 14.48
C SER A 281 -5.36 -10.03 14.36
N ARG A 282 -6.38 -9.71 13.56
CA ARG A 282 -7.46 -10.67 13.24
C ARG A 282 -6.93 -11.94 12.58
N ARG A 283 -5.95 -11.81 11.69
CA ARG A 283 -5.33 -12.92 10.96
C ARG A 283 -4.38 -13.77 11.80
N GLY A 284 -3.90 -13.25 12.92
CA GLY A 284 -2.89 -13.90 13.75
C GLY A 284 -1.47 -13.89 13.16
N ILE A 285 -1.26 -13.33 11.97
CA ILE A 285 0.04 -13.26 11.30
C ILE A 285 0.35 -11.85 10.79
N PRO A 286 1.63 -11.48 10.67
CA PRO A 286 2.06 -10.27 9.96
C PRO A 286 1.70 -10.29 8.47
N TYR A 287 1.80 -9.14 7.80
CA TYR A 287 1.81 -9.09 6.34
C TYR A 287 3.01 -9.87 5.81
N LEU A 288 2.78 -10.67 4.77
CA LEU A 288 3.83 -11.45 4.13
C LEU A 288 4.80 -10.55 3.36
N PRO A 289 6.09 -10.93 3.25
CA PRO A 289 7.07 -10.16 2.50
C PRO A 289 6.72 -10.11 1.02
N LYS A 290 7.07 -9.01 0.36
CA LYS A 290 6.95 -8.89 -1.10
C LYS A 290 8.00 -9.74 -1.80
N ALA A 291 7.60 -10.28 -2.96
CA ALA A 291 8.53 -10.91 -3.89
C ALA A 291 9.64 -9.95 -4.33
N GLU A 292 10.85 -10.43 -4.44
CA GLU A 292 11.98 -9.71 -5.02
C GLU A 292 11.91 -9.80 -6.55
N VAL A 293 11.24 -8.82 -7.17
CA VAL A 293 11.00 -8.75 -8.61
C VAL A 293 11.30 -7.36 -9.17
N ASP A 294 11.55 -7.28 -10.48
CA ASP A 294 11.93 -6.05 -11.18
C ASP A 294 10.74 -5.20 -11.65
N ALA A 295 9.53 -5.58 -11.32
CA ALA A 295 8.30 -4.89 -11.71
C ALA A 295 7.29 -4.91 -10.56
N PHE A 296 6.31 -4.01 -10.62
CA PHE A 296 5.25 -3.93 -9.59
C PHE A 296 4.34 -5.16 -9.58
N VAL A 297 4.03 -5.68 -10.76
CA VAL A 297 3.44 -7.00 -10.97
C VAL A 297 4.53 -7.83 -11.67
N PRO A 298 4.79 -9.09 -11.26
CA PRO A 298 5.78 -9.93 -11.93
C PRO A 298 5.54 -9.99 -13.44
N ARG A 299 6.61 -9.89 -14.24
CA ARG A 299 6.49 -9.75 -15.70
C ARG A 299 5.77 -10.91 -16.39
N GLY A 300 5.87 -12.11 -15.82
CA GLY A 300 5.19 -13.31 -16.32
C GLY A 300 3.69 -13.38 -16.00
N VAL A 301 3.15 -12.44 -15.23
CA VAL A 301 1.73 -12.43 -14.84
C VAL A 301 0.87 -11.79 -15.92
N THR A 302 -0.11 -12.55 -16.41
CA THR A 302 -1.15 -12.09 -17.34
C THR A 302 -2.52 -12.59 -16.86
N LEU A 303 -3.55 -11.74 -16.95
CA LEU A 303 -4.91 -12.12 -16.63
C LEU A 303 -5.59 -12.64 -17.92
N SER A 304 -5.72 -13.96 -18.02
CA SER A 304 -6.30 -14.62 -19.20
C SER A 304 -7.81 -14.80 -19.07
N TYR A 305 -8.26 -15.14 -17.87
CA TYR A 305 -9.68 -15.35 -17.55
C TYR A 305 -10.34 -14.03 -17.14
N LEU A 306 -9.73 -13.25 -16.26
CA LEU A 306 -10.18 -11.92 -15.86
C LEU A 306 -9.76 -10.87 -16.92
N SER A 307 -10.12 -11.09 -18.16
CA SER A 307 -9.84 -10.17 -19.28
C SER A 307 -10.93 -9.11 -19.43
N ASP A 308 -10.59 -7.98 -20.07
CA ASP A 308 -11.56 -6.92 -20.37
C ASP A 308 -12.75 -7.46 -21.18
N ALA A 309 -12.49 -8.31 -22.17
CA ALA A 309 -13.54 -8.92 -22.98
C ALA A 309 -14.50 -9.80 -22.19
N ALA A 310 -13.99 -10.58 -21.22
CA ALA A 310 -14.82 -11.40 -20.34
C ALA A 310 -15.68 -10.53 -19.43
N VAL A 311 -15.09 -9.46 -18.89
CA VAL A 311 -15.79 -8.50 -18.00
C VAL A 311 -16.82 -7.70 -18.78
N ASP A 312 -16.54 -7.29 -20.02
CA ASP A 312 -17.51 -6.62 -20.89
C ASP A 312 -18.70 -7.52 -21.21
N ALA A 313 -18.47 -8.80 -21.50
CA ALA A 313 -19.53 -9.77 -21.74
C ALA A 313 -20.41 -10.00 -20.48
N LEU A 314 -19.81 -10.03 -19.29
CA LEU A 314 -20.56 -10.12 -18.02
C LEU A 314 -21.37 -8.84 -17.77
N ALA A 315 -20.78 -7.67 -17.96
CA ALA A 315 -21.46 -6.40 -17.78
C ALA A 315 -22.64 -6.22 -18.76
N ALA A 316 -22.51 -6.67 -20.01
CA ALA A 316 -23.60 -6.67 -20.98
C ALA A 316 -24.77 -7.55 -20.57
N ARG A 317 -24.51 -8.63 -19.81
CA ARG A 317 -25.53 -9.57 -19.34
C ARG A 317 -26.17 -9.16 -18.01
N HIS A 318 -25.38 -8.65 -17.06
CA HIS A 318 -25.78 -8.45 -15.68
C HIS A 318 -25.91 -6.95 -15.30
N GLY A 319 -25.37 -6.03 -16.10
CA GLY A 319 -25.25 -4.62 -15.73
C GLY A 319 -24.09 -4.39 -14.77
N ALA A 320 -24.36 -3.87 -13.58
CA ALA A 320 -23.35 -3.71 -12.55
C ALA A 320 -22.90 -5.08 -12.01
N LEU A 321 -21.58 -5.25 -11.88
CA LEU A 321 -20.97 -6.53 -11.57
C LEU A 321 -20.79 -6.73 -10.05
N ASP A 322 -20.93 -7.97 -9.62
CA ASP A 322 -20.61 -8.43 -8.27
C ASP A 322 -19.21 -9.06 -8.24
N LEU A 323 -18.41 -8.72 -7.24
CA LEU A 323 -17.05 -9.26 -7.13
C LEU A 323 -17.07 -10.76 -6.89
N ALA A 324 -17.81 -11.21 -5.88
CA ALA A 324 -17.79 -12.60 -5.45
C ALA A 324 -18.40 -13.54 -6.49
N GLU A 325 -19.48 -13.10 -7.15
CA GLU A 325 -20.23 -13.91 -8.10
C GLU A 325 -19.62 -13.89 -9.51
N HIS A 326 -19.18 -12.72 -9.98
CA HIS A 326 -18.80 -12.52 -11.37
C HIS A 326 -17.28 -12.45 -11.60
N LEU A 327 -16.54 -11.72 -10.76
CA LEU A 327 -15.14 -11.40 -11.01
C LEU A 327 -14.18 -12.36 -10.30
N TRP A 328 -14.47 -12.73 -9.06
CA TRP A 328 -13.63 -13.64 -8.28
C TRP A 328 -13.43 -15.00 -8.94
N PRO A 329 -14.46 -15.67 -9.50
CA PRO A 329 -14.23 -16.95 -10.21
C PRO A 329 -13.27 -16.84 -11.38
N LEU A 330 -13.23 -15.69 -12.07
CA LEU A 330 -12.29 -15.45 -13.17
C LEU A 330 -10.86 -15.22 -12.62
N LEU A 331 -10.73 -14.34 -11.64
CA LEU A 331 -9.45 -14.04 -11.02
C LEU A 331 -8.84 -15.27 -10.35
N HIS A 332 -9.66 -16.05 -9.63
CA HIS A 332 -9.19 -17.28 -8.98
C HIS A 332 -8.60 -18.28 -9.98
N ARG A 333 -9.19 -18.41 -11.18
CA ARG A 333 -8.62 -19.24 -12.26
C ARG A 333 -7.26 -18.73 -12.74
N ASP A 334 -7.07 -17.42 -12.87
CA ASP A 334 -5.76 -16.83 -13.18
C ASP A 334 -4.74 -17.11 -12.07
N VAL A 335 -5.14 -16.98 -10.80
CA VAL A 335 -4.30 -17.30 -9.63
C VAL A 335 -3.84 -18.74 -9.64
N VAL A 336 -4.76 -19.69 -9.81
CA VAL A 336 -4.48 -21.13 -9.87
C VAL A 336 -3.56 -21.45 -11.05
N ARG A 337 -3.86 -20.88 -12.23
CA ARG A 337 -3.04 -21.08 -13.43
C ARG A 337 -1.60 -20.63 -13.23
N HIS A 338 -1.41 -19.44 -12.66
CA HIS A 338 -0.05 -18.91 -12.42
C HIS A 338 0.72 -19.73 -11.40
N TYR A 339 0.06 -20.17 -10.33
CA TYR A 339 0.68 -21.05 -9.35
C TYR A 339 1.22 -22.32 -10.02
N TYR A 340 0.35 -23.07 -10.68
CA TYR A 340 0.73 -24.38 -11.24
C TYR A 340 1.60 -24.28 -12.48
N ALA A 341 1.44 -23.25 -13.31
CA ALA A 341 2.36 -23.01 -14.42
C ALA A 341 3.80 -22.76 -13.93
N THR A 342 3.93 -22.01 -12.82
CA THR A 342 5.23 -21.78 -12.20
C THR A 342 5.77 -23.05 -11.53
N LEU A 343 4.93 -23.81 -10.84
CA LEU A 343 5.32 -25.07 -10.22
C LEU A 343 5.88 -26.05 -11.26
N VAL A 344 5.18 -26.18 -12.40
CA VAL A 344 5.61 -27.04 -13.53
C VAL A 344 6.95 -26.59 -14.11
N ARG A 345 7.19 -25.30 -14.18
CA ARG A 345 8.44 -24.72 -14.69
C ARG A 345 9.59 -24.82 -13.71
N ALA A 346 9.37 -24.43 -12.46
CA ALA A 346 10.42 -24.25 -11.47
C ALA A 346 10.70 -25.52 -10.65
N GLN A 347 9.69 -26.38 -10.45
CA GLN A 347 9.76 -27.53 -9.56
C GLN A 347 9.03 -28.77 -10.15
N PRO A 348 9.33 -29.18 -11.40
CA PRO A 348 8.60 -30.26 -12.08
C PRO A 348 8.69 -31.60 -11.34
N GLU A 349 9.73 -31.83 -10.56
CA GLU A 349 9.94 -33.06 -9.80
C GLU A 349 8.82 -33.32 -8.78
N ILE A 350 8.18 -32.25 -8.30
CA ILE A 350 7.03 -32.34 -7.40
C ILE A 350 5.84 -33.09 -8.05
N LEU A 351 5.75 -33.03 -9.38
CA LEU A 351 4.67 -33.61 -10.19
C LEU A 351 5.13 -34.84 -10.99
N GLY A 352 6.20 -35.52 -10.54
CA GLY A 352 6.72 -36.73 -11.19
C GLY A 352 7.69 -36.48 -12.35
N GLY A 353 8.22 -35.26 -12.48
CA GLY A 353 9.18 -34.85 -13.48
C GLY A 353 8.60 -34.06 -14.64
N PRO A 354 9.45 -33.56 -15.57
CA PRO A 354 9.05 -32.55 -16.58
C PRO A 354 7.95 -33.00 -17.55
N VAL A 355 7.84 -34.29 -17.82
CA VAL A 355 6.80 -34.83 -18.74
C VAL A 355 5.45 -34.85 -18.05
N GLU A 356 5.38 -35.44 -16.87
CA GLU A 356 4.15 -35.55 -16.08
C GLU A 356 3.67 -34.19 -15.62
N ALA A 357 4.59 -33.29 -15.24
CA ALA A 357 4.26 -31.92 -14.87
C ALA A 357 3.55 -31.17 -16.02
N ARG A 358 4.05 -31.29 -17.27
CA ARG A 358 3.38 -30.67 -18.44
C ARG A 358 2.01 -31.31 -18.72
N ARG A 359 1.88 -32.63 -18.53
CA ARG A 359 0.60 -33.32 -18.69
C ARG A 359 -0.42 -32.84 -17.65
N PHE A 360 -0.01 -32.78 -16.37
CA PHE A 360 -0.82 -32.21 -15.30
C PHE A 360 -1.33 -30.80 -15.65
N LEU A 361 -0.43 -29.92 -16.10
CA LEU A 361 -0.81 -28.53 -16.44
C LEU A 361 -1.82 -28.48 -17.59
N GLY A 362 -1.66 -29.34 -18.61
CA GLY A 362 -2.60 -29.45 -19.72
C GLY A 362 -4.00 -29.88 -19.28
N GLU A 363 -4.09 -30.89 -18.41
CA GLU A 363 -5.36 -31.35 -17.83
C GLU A 363 -5.99 -30.29 -16.93
N LEU A 364 -5.19 -29.60 -16.09
CA LEU A 364 -5.66 -28.51 -15.23
C LEU A 364 -6.22 -27.34 -16.06
N VAL A 365 -5.50 -26.89 -17.08
CA VAL A 365 -5.97 -25.80 -17.96
C VAL A 365 -7.28 -26.19 -18.64
N GLY A 366 -7.41 -27.44 -19.11
CA GLY A 366 -8.67 -27.97 -19.66
C GLY A 366 -9.82 -27.85 -18.66
N GLN A 367 -9.63 -28.24 -17.42
CA GLN A 367 -10.65 -28.07 -16.36
C GLN A 367 -10.99 -26.60 -16.09
N LEU A 368 -9.99 -25.70 -16.06
CA LEU A 368 -10.21 -24.27 -15.84
C LEU A 368 -11.00 -23.63 -17.00
N GLU A 369 -10.83 -24.10 -18.23
CA GLU A 369 -11.57 -23.64 -19.41
C GLU A 369 -13.01 -24.17 -19.42
N GLU A 370 -13.24 -25.42 -19.05
CA GLU A 370 -14.57 -26.01 -18.92
C GLU A 370 -15.40 -25.29 -17.87
N ALA A 371 -14.79 -24.92 -16.73
CA ALA A 371 -15.41 -24.08 -15.72
C ALA A 371 -15.89 -22.73 -16.27
N GLY A 372 -15.17 -22.18 -17.26
CA GLY A 372 -15.58 -20.97 -17.99
C GLY A 372 -16.83 -21.12 -18.82
N ARG A 373 -17.21 -22.34 -19.18
CA ARG A 373 -18.41 -22.67 -19.99
C ARG A 373 -19.63 -23.05 -19.14
N GLY A 374 -19.56 -22.86 -17.81
CA GLY A 374 -20.68 -23.11 -16.91
C GLY A 374 -20.64 -24.44 -16.15
N ALA A 375 -19.61 -25.26 -16.37
CA ALA A 375 -19.37 -26.43 -15.54
C ALA A 375 -18.62 -25.99 -14.26
N PRO A 376 -19.11 -26.25 -13.04
CA PRO A 376 -18.35 -25.93 -11.84
C PRO A 376 -17.13 -26.84 -11.79
N VAL A 377 -15.92 -26.27 -11.97
CA VAL A 377 -14.72 -26.93 -11.45
C VAL A 377 -14.76 -26.77 -9.95
N THR A 378 -15.22 -27.81 -9.28
CA THR A 378 -15.17 -27.84 -7.83
C THR A 378 -13.69 -28.01 -7.42
N SER A 379 -13.33 -27.45 -6.27
CA SER A 379 -12.03 -27.71 -5.63
C SER A 379 -11.73 -29.22 -5.53
N ALA A 380 -12.77 -30.06 -5.41
CA ALA A 380 -12.68 -31.51 -5.40
C ALA A 380 -12.08 -32.10 -6.70
N HIS A 381 -12.51 -31.66 -7.88
CA HIS A 381 -11.96 -32.16 -9.14
C HIS A 381 -10.49 -31.77 -9.34
N ALA A 382 -10.14 -30.54 -8.94
CA ALA A 382 -8.76 -30.06 -9.02
C ALA A 382 -7.85 -30.76 -7.99
N GLU A 383 -8.37 -31.03 -6.79
CA GLU A 383 -7.69 -31.83 -5.76
C GLU A 383 -7.46 -33.27 -6.26
N GLU A 384 -8.50 -33.93 -6.81
CA GLU A 384 -8.41 -35.28 -7.37
C GLU A 384 -7.37 -35.35 -8.51
N LEU A 385 -7.34 -34.32 -9.37
CA LEU A 385 -6.32 -34.21 -10.41
C LEU A 385 -4.92 -34.15 -9.78
N LEU A 386 -4.70 -33.27 -8.79
CA LEU A 386 -3.40 -33.11 -8.14
C LEU A 386 -2.94 -34.41 -7.47
N GLN A 387 -3.85 -35.12 -6.79
CA GLN A 387 -3.53 -36.38 -6.08
C GLN A 387 -3.00 -37.48 -7.03
N ARG A 388 -3.36 -37.44 -8.32
CA ARG A 388 -2.82 -38.39 -9.33
C ARG A 388 -1.34 -38.15 -9.65
N TYR A 389 -0.88 -36.90 -9.56
CA TYR A 389 0.49 -36.50 -9.92
C TYR A 389 1.39 -36.24 -8.72
N ALA A 390 0.80 -35.80 -7.60
CA ALA A 390 1.49 -35.48 -6.36
C ALA A 390 0.69 -35.95 -5.13
N PRO A 391 0.65 -37.26 -4.86
CA PRO A 391 -0.10 -37.82 -3.75
C PRO A 391 0.25 -37.19 -2.41
N GLY A 392 -0.75 -36.85 -1.62
CA GLY A 392 -0.61 -36.24 -0.29
C GLY A 392 -0.39 -34.71 -0.30
N ARG A 393 -0.26 -34.07 -1.46
CA ARG A 393 -0.26 -32.60 -1.55
C ARG A 393 -1.67 -32.06 -1.65
N ARG A 394 -1.88 -30.90 -1.00
CA ARG A 394 -3.14 -30.14 -1.12
C ARG A 394 -3.13 -29.22 -2.32
N PHE A 395 -4.28 -29.07 -2.96
CA PHE A 395 -4.48 -28.06 -3.99
C PHE A 395 -4.38 -26.64 -3.39
N LEU A 396 -3.96 -25.67 -4.22
CA LEU A 396 -3.84 -24.28 -3.77
C LEU A 396 -5.18 -23.76 -3.25
N ASP A 397 -5.21 -23.41 -1.98
CA ASP A 397 -6.26 -22.58 -1.39
C ASP A 397 -5.69 -21.22 -1.01
N ILE A 398 -5.82 -20.27 -1.92
CA ILE A 398 -5.26 -18.92 -1.73
C ILE A 398 -5.98 -18.15 -0.61
N LEU A 399 -7.24 -18.48 -0.32
CA LEU A 399 -8.00 -17.84 0.75
C LEU A 399 -7.46 -18.26 2.13
N ALA A 400 -7.09 -19.52 2.28
CA ALA A 400 -6.49 -20.03 3.52
C ALA A 400 -5.19 -19.30 3.90
N TYR A 401 -4.42 -18.81 2.92
CA TYR A 401 -3.24 -17.97 3.22
C TYR A 401 -3.62 -16.61 3.81
N GLY A 402 -4.86 -16.17 3.65
CA GLY A 402 -5.40 -14.96 4.27
C GLY A 402 -5.56 -15.06 5.78
N SER A 403 -5.93 -16.26 6.28
CA SER A 403 -6.16 -16.55 7.70
C SER A 403 -5.68 -17.98 8.02
N PRO A 404 -4.36 -18.25 7.99
CA PRO A 404 -3.83 -19.61 8.00
C PRO A 404 -4.08 -20.37 9.30
N PHE A 405 -4.48 -19.68 10.36
CA PHE A 405 -4.72 -20.25 11.69
C PHE A 405 -6.16 -20.07 12.16
N GLU A 406 -7.11 -19.78 11.26
CA GLU A 406 -8.52 -19.53 11.64
C GLU A 406 -9.16 -20.72 12.36
N ASP A 407 -8.90 -21.95 11.86
CA ASP A 407 -9.42 -23.19 12.44
C ASP A 407 -8.35 -23.98 13.22
N ALA A 408 -7.16 -23.41 13.44
CA ALA A 408 -6.07 -24.10 14.08
C ALA A 408 -6.22 -24.12 15.62
N VAL A 409 -6.01 -25.28 16.21
CA VAL A 409 -5.92 -25.44 17.66
C VAL A 409 -4.48 -25.78 18.02
N PHE A 410 -3.88 -24.94 18.86
CA PHE A 410 -2.51 -25.12 19.34
C PHE A 410 -2.52 -25.71 20.74
N ALA A 411 -1.62 -26.66 21.00
CA ALA A 411 -1.50 -27.28 22.33
C ALA A 411 -0.94 -26.31 23.38
N SER A 412 -0.16 -25.31 22.95
CA SER A 412 0.40 -24.27 23.78
C SER A 412 0.59 -22.95 23.02
N HIS A 413 0.78 -21.87 23.73
CA HIS A 413 1.17 -20.59 23.14
C HIS A 413 2.53 -20.67 22.43
N GLU A 414 3.44 -21.47 22.94
CA GLU A 414 4.75 -21.70 22.31
C GLU A 414 4.64 -22.41 20.96
N ASP A 415 3.70 -23.37 20.82
CA ASP A 415 3.41 -24.03 19.53
C ASP A 415 2.91 -23.01 18.51
N TYR A 416 2.05 -22.09 18.93
CA TYR A 416 1.61 -20.97 18.08
C TYR A 416 2.77 -20.06 17.66
N GLN A 417 3.66 -19.67 18.60
CA GLN A 417 4.85 -18.86 18.27
C GLN A 417 5.71 -19.56 17.20
N ARG A 418 5.96 -20.86 17.35
CA ARG A 418 6.71 -21.63 16.35
C ARG A 418 6.01 -21.65 15.00
N ALA A 419 4.70 -21.90 14.98
CA ALA A 419 3.94 -21.96 13.74
C ALA A 419 3.96 -20.62 12.97
N VAL A 420 3.85 -19.48 13.67
CA VAL A 420 3.98 -18.16 13.04
C VAL A 420 5.41 -17.93 12.52
N ALA A 421 6.43 -18.27 13.32
CA ALA A 421 7.82 -18.11 12.90
C ALA A 421 8.14 -18.96 11.66
N ASP A 422 7.75 -20.23 11.65
CA ASP A 422 7.97 -21.16 10.52
C ASP A 422 7.25 -20.64 9.24
N LEU A 423 6.01 -20.18 9.37
CA LEU A 423 5.26 -19.60 8.26
C LEU A 423 5.95 -18.36 7.69
N MET A 424 6.43 -17.47 8.56
CA MET A 424 7.12 -16.24 8.12
C MET A 424 8.51 -16.54 7.53
N GLU A 425 9.24 -17.55 8.05
CA GLU A 425 10.50 -18.02 7.45
C GLU A 425 10.26 -18.60 6.05
N GLN A 426 9.23 -19.44 5.89
CA GLN A 426 8.84 -19.96 4.58
C GLN A 426 8.44 -18.84 3.62
N ALA A 427 7.68 -17.85 4.09
CA ALA A 427 7.31 -16.69 3.27
C ALA A 427 8.54 -15.87 2.80
N CYS A 428 9.59 -15.80 3.61
CA CYS A 428 10.87 -15.20 3.20
C CYS A 428 11.54 -16.00 2.08
N VAL A 429 11.51 -17.32 2.15
CA VAL A 429 12.05 -18.19 1.09
C VAL A 429 11.27 -17.99 -0.22
N GLU A 430 9.94 -18.00 -0.16
CA GLU A 430 9.09 -17.74 -1.33
C GLU A 430 9.35 -16.37 -1.94
N ALA A 431 9.47 -15.32 -1.10
CA ALA A 431 9.75 -13.96 -1.57
C ALA A 431 11.12 -13.83 -2.26
N ALA A 432 12.15 -14.51 -1.74
CA ALA A 432 13.49 -14.52 -2.32
C ALA A 432 13.55 -15.25 -3.68
N LEU A 433 12.70 -16.24 -3.90
CA LEU A 433 12.57 -16.91 -5.19
C LEU A 433 11.96 -16.03 -6.27
N GLY A 434 11.23 -14.97 -5.89
CA GLY A 434 10.64 -14.04 -6.84
C GLY A 434 9.71 -14.71 -7.86
N GLU A 435 10.02 -14.57 -9.15
CA GLU A 435 9.23 -15.18 -10.24
C GLU A 435 9.39 -16.72 -10.35
N GLU A 436 10.32 -17.33 -9.63
CA GLU A 436 10.47 -18.79 -9.54
C GLU A 436 9.57 -19.39 -8.43
N SER A 437 8.97 -18.57 -7.57
CA SER A 437 8.01 -19.02 -6.56
C SER A 437 6.62 -19.18 -7.15
N PRO A 438 6.01 -20.40 -7.11
CA PRO A 438 4.61 -20.60 -7.47
C PRO A 438 3.66 -19.71 -6.67
N PHE A 439 3.91 -19.58 -5.37
CA PHE A 439 3.09 -18.76 -4.47
C PHE A 439 3.19 -17.27 -4.82
N MET A 440 4.38 -16.73 -5.04
CA MET A 440 4.55 -15.32 -5.39
C MET A 440 3.96 -14.97 -6.76
N MET A 441 3.97 -15.90 -7.72
CA MET A 441 3.30 -15.70 -9.00
C MET A 441 1.77 -15.71 -8.87
N ALA A 442 1.21 -16.55 -8.00
CA ALA A 442 -0.21 -16.53 -7.66
C ALA A 442 -0.61 -15.20 -6.97
N VAL A 443 0.20 -14.73 -6.01
CA VAL A 443 0.03 -13.43 -5.36
C VAL A 443 0.15 -12.28 -6.37
N GLY A 444 1.06 -12.40 -7.34
CA GLY A 444 1.19 -11.46 -8.46
C GLY A 444 -0.10 -11.36 -9.30
N ALA A 445 -0.74 -12.50 -9.59
CA ALA A 445 -2.03 -12.53 -10.30
C ALA A 445 -3.15 -11.87 -9.47
N LEU A 446 -3.21 -12.14 -8.16
CA LEU A 446 -4.13 -11.43 -7.26
C LEU A 446 -3.92 -9.91 -7.30
N HIS A 447 -2.68 -9.47 -7.27
CA HIS A 447 -2.34 -8.05 -7.29
C HIS A 447 -2.71 -7.40 -8.63
N ALA A 448 -2.44 -8.07 -9.74
CA ALA A 448 -2.88 -7.62 -11.08
C ALA A 448 -4.41 -7.48 -11.15
N GLY A 449 -5.14 -8.48 -10.65
CA GLY A 449 -6.60 -8.46 -10.56
C GLY A 449 -7.11 -7.30 -9.71
N ARG A 450 -6.49 -7.05 -8.56
CA ARG A 450 -6.81 -5.91 -7.68
C ARG A 450 -6.70 -4.58 -8.43
N LEU A 451 -5.66 -4.38 -9.22
CA LEU A 451 -5.48 -3.15 -10.01
C LEU A 451 -6.61 -2.96 -11.04
N ARG A 452 -7.02 -4.04 -11.72
CA ARG A 452 -8.14 -4.01 -12.67
C ARG A 452 -9.48 -3.75 -11.98
N ILE A 453 -9.74 -4.43 -10.86
CA ILE A 453 -10.95 -4.23 -10.06
C ILE A 453 -11.06 -2.78 -9.59
N LYS A 454 -9.97 -2.16 -9.14
CA LYS A 454 -9.94 -0.73 -8.76
C LYS A 454 -10.27 0.20 -9.92
N ALA A 455 -9.79 -0.10 -11.12
CA ALA A 455 -10.13 0.66 -12.32
C ALA A 455 -11.65 0.53 -12.63
N TRP A 456 -12.21 -0.68 -12.59
CA TRP A 456 -13.64 -0.89 -12.83
C TRP A 456 -14.55 -0.30 -11.75
N ILE A 457 -14.08 -0.19 -10.51
CA ILE A 457 -14.78 0.58 -9.46
C ILE A 457 -14.82 2.06 -9.86
N ALA A 458 -13.71 2.63 -10.28
CA ALA A 458 -13.63 4.03 -10.72
C ALA A 458 -14.50 4.31 -11.96
N GLU A 459 -14.68 3.32 -12.83
CA GLU A 459 -15.57 3.35 -13.99
C GLU A 459 -17.05 3.13 -13.65
N GLY A 460 -17.39 2.85 -12.37
CA GLY A 460 -18.76 2.57 -11.93
C GLY A 460 -19.32 1.21 -12.38
N ARG A 461 -18.47 0.25 -12.74
CA ARG A 461 -18.86 -1.06 -13.26
C ARG A 461 -19.20 -2.08 -12.17
N ILE A 462 -18.79 -1.82 -10.93
CA ILE A 462 -19.02 -2.73 -9.79
C ILE A 462 -20.17 -2.19 -8.95
N ALA A 463 -21.11 -3.08 -8.58
CA ALA A 463 -22.23 -2.74 -7.73
C ALA A 463 -21.75 -2.26 -6.35
N GLU A 464 -22.32 -1.16 -5.85
CA GLU A 464 -21.89 -0.54 -4.59
C GLU A 464 -22.03 -1.50 -3.40
N ALA A 465 -23.10 -2.31 -3.37
CA ALA A 465 -23.28 -3.34 -2.34
C ALA A 465 -22.13 -4.37 -2.34
N SER A 466 -21.67 -4.82 -3.51
CA SER A 466 -20.54 -5.73 -3.64
C SER A 466 -19.21 -5.03 -3.32
N ARG A 467 -19.06 -3.76 -3.70
CA ARG A 467 -17.88 -2.97 -3.33
C ARG A 467 -17.69 -2.93 -1.80
N ILE A 468 -18.79 -2.74 -1.05
CA ILE A 468 -18.74 -2.70 0.42
C ILE A 468 -18.57 -4.11 1.00
N ARG A 469 -19.44 -5.05 0.60
CA ARG A 469 -19.47 -6.41 1.17
C ARG A 469 -18.23 -7.22 0.81
N ASP A 470 -17.82 -7.20 -0.46
CA ASP A 470 -16.81 -8.11 -0.98
C ASP A 470 -15.45 -7.43 -1.12
N VAL A 471 -15.37 -6.28 -1.85
CA VAL A 471 -14.07 -5.63 -2.07
C VAL A 471 -13.47 -5.15 -0.76
N GLN A 472 -14.22 -4.38 0.04
CA GLN A 472 -13.73 -3.87 1.33
C GLN A 472 -13.79 -4.92 2.45
N GLY A 473 -14.78 -5.83 2.41
CA GLY A 473 -15.02 -6.79 3.48
C GLY A 473 -13.96 -7.89 3.56
N TRP A 474 -13.53 -8.46 2.44
CA TRP A 474 -12.59 -9.58 2.46
C TRP A 474 -11.48 -9.50 1.38
N PHE A 475 -11.78 -9.04 0.16
CA PHE A 475 -10.82 -9.09 -0.95
C PHE A 475 -9.61 -8.16 -0.75
N GLU A 476 -9.85 -6.87 -0.44
CA GLU A 476 -8.75 -5.93 -0.15
C GLU A 476 -7.90 -6.38 1.06
N PRO A 477 -8.48 -6.76 2.21
CA PRO A 477 -7.71 -7.31 3.33
C PRO A 477 -6.88 -8.56 2.97
N LEU A 478 -7.41 -9.46 2.14
CA LEU A 478 -6.69 -10.62 1.65
C LEU A 478 -5.46 -10.19 0.82
N VAL A 479 -5.72 -9.40 -0.23
CA VAL A 479 -4.65 -9.00 -1.17
C VAL A 479 -3.62 -8.10 -0.49
N GLU A 480 -4.04 -7.21 0.41
CA GLU A 480 -3.11 -6.39 1.20
C GLU A 480 -2.18 -7.23 2.06
N GLY A 481 -2.71 -8.23 2.74
CA GLY A 481 -1.92 -9.12 3.58
C GLY A 481 -0.92 -9.99 2.83
N LEU A 482 -1.21 -10.33 1.57
CA LEU A 482 -0.37 -11.19 0.73
C LEU A 482 0.56 -10.41 -0.18
N ALA A 483 0.09 -9.30 -0.79
CA ALA A 483 0.80 -8.60 -1.86
C ALA A 483 1.34 -7.21 -1.46
N SER A 484 0.85 -6.61 -0.36
CA SER A 484 1.22 -5.24 0.02
C SER A 484 2.15 -5.15 1.24
N GLY A 485 2.79 -6.25 1.60
CA GLY A 485 3.67 -6.33 2.75
C GLY A 485 4.99 -5.54 2.63
N PRO A 486 5.86 -5.69 3.63
CA PRO A 486 7.17 -5.03 3.66
C PRO A 486 8.17 -5.73 2.72
N PRO A 487 9.35 -5.14 2.51
CA PRO A 487 10.46 -5.87 1.90
C PRO A 487 10.87 -7.06 2.76
N LEU A 488 11.38 -8.12 2.12
CA LEU A 488 11.80 -9.39 2.76
C LEU A 488 12.65 -9.17 4.01
N TRP A 489 13.68 -8.34 3.93
CA TRP A 489 14.61 -8.13 5.05
C TRP A 489 13.95 -7.49 6.29
N ARG A 490 12.80 -6.79 6.16
CA ARG A 490 12.01 -6.30 7.31
C ARG A 490 11.34 -7.45 8.07
N VAL A 491 10.91 -8.48 7.36
CA VAL A 491 10.39 -9.70 7.98
C VAL A 491 11.53 -10.47 8.67
N GLU A 492 12.71 -10.55 8.05
CA GLU A 492 13.90 -11.11 8.68
C GLU A 492 14.28 -10.38 9.98
N GLN A 493 14.16 -9.04 9.99
CA GLN A 493 14.35 -8.24 11.20
C GLN A 493 13.34 -8.61 12.29
N MET A 494 12.06 -8.71 11.95
CA MET A 494 11.00 -9.13 12.90
C MET A 494 11.30 -10.51 13.49
N LEU A 495 11.66 -11.48 12.65
CA LEU A 495 12.06 -12.83 13.09
C LEU A 495 13.30 -12.81 13.99
N ALA A 496 14.28 -11.95 13.71
CA ALA A 496 15.48 -11.81 14.52
C ALA A 496 15.17 -11.23 15.91
N VAL A 497 14.26 -10.25 16.01
CA VAL A 497 13.79 -9.68 17.29
C VAL A 497 12.97 -10.71 18.07
N HIS A 498 12.13 -11.52 17.39
CA HIS A 498 11.41 -12.63 18.00
C HIS A 498 12.38 -13.65 18.61
N ARG A 499 13.39 -14.10 17.85
CA ARG A 499 14.43 -15.04 18.33
C ARG A 499 15.27 -14.47 19.50
N ALA A 500 15.38 -13.14 19.60
CA ALA A 500 16.00 -12.45 20.75
C ALA A 500 15.10 -12.38 21.98
N GLY A 501 13.84 -12.84 21.92
CA GLY A 501 12.90 -12.85 23.03
C GLY A 501 12.20 -11.51 23.30
N LEU A 502 12.32 -10.54 22.38
CA LEU A 502 11.73 -9.20 22.52
C LEU A 502 10.40 -9.03 21.76
N LEU A 503 9.98 -10.04 21.02
CA LEU A 503 8.73 -10.02 20.27
C LEU A 503 7.98 -11.34 20.39
N THR A 504 6.68 -11.26 20.66
CA THR A 504 5.75 -12.39 20.64
C THR A 504 4.49 -12.04 19.83
N TRP A 505 3.76 -13.06 19.38
CA TRP A 505 2.47 -12.91 18.73
C TRP A 505 1.36 -13.39 19.66
N ALA A 506 0.32 -12.56 19.89
CA ALA A 506 -0.71 -12.83 20.89
C ALA A 506 -1.89 -13.70 20.39
N GLY A 507 -1.82 -14.17 19.12
CA GLY A 507 -2.85 -15.03 18.54
C GLY A 507 -3.75 -14.33 17.52
N PRO A 508 -4.58 -15.11 16.78
CA PRO A 508 -5.60 -14.55 15.90
C PRO A 508 -6.77 -13.97 16.70
N ALA A 509 -7.26 -12.81 16.26
CA ALA A 509 -8.42 -12.11 16.81
C ALA A 509 -8.50 -12.03 18.36
N PRO A 510 -7.40 -11.69 19.06
CA PRO A 510 -7.42 -11.66 20.53
C PRO A 510 -8.34 -10.54 21.04
N VAL A 511 -8.99 -10.80 22.18
CA VAL A 511 -9.75 -9.81 22.92
C VAL A 511 -8.78 -9.10 23.88
N VAL A 512 -8.83 -7.76 23.87
CA VAL A 512 -8.07 -6.93 24.81
C VAL A 512 -9.07 -6.27 25.75
N GLU A 513 -8.93 -6.54 27.03
CA GLU A 513 -9.73 -5.97 28.10
C GLU A 513 -8.82 -5.18 29.04
N ALA A 514 -9.33 -4.07 29.57
CA ALA A 514 -8.67 -3.31 30.61
C ALA A 514 -9.48 -3.52 31.90
N GLU A 515 -8.85 -4.08 32.91
CA GLU A 515 -9.41 -4.26 34.26
C GLU A 515 -9.19 -3.03 35.12
#